data_b27c6d1908728617f279238e5cf7c70c
#
_entry.id   b27c6d1908728617f279238e5cf7c70c
#
_cell.length_a   1.000
_cell.length_b   1.000
_cell.length_c   1.000
_cell.angle_alpha   90.00
_cell.angle_beta   90.00
_cell.angle_gamma   90.00
#
_symmetry.space_group_name_H-M   'P 1'
#
loop_
_entity.id
_entity.type
_entity.pdbx_description
1 polymer ?
#
loop_
_entity_poly.entity_id
_entity_poly.type
_entity_poly.pdbx_seq_one_letter_code
_entity_poly.pdbx_strand_id
1 'polypeptide(L)'
;MNHTAFFEQVKKGNIQPVYLMEGTEEYIKQQALRQLCTKLLPAGLEELNLTDLTDPEADALIAAAETLPFMADRRIVIIRECSLLTAGKKAENEDKAAQIAEYVERIPPTACVVFFVKGKADGRKKLYTLLKKKNAIVDFSPMSDAECADWARRTMARMGKQMTPRTADKLVFTVGRDAALLKQEMEKLAAYLADRPEVTEADID
;
A
#
# COMPACT_ATOMS: atom_id res chain seq x y z
N MET A 1 3.19 -5.40 -9.87
CA MET A 1 2.39 -4.27 -10.41
C MET A 1 2.82 -2.97 -9.76
N ASN A 2 2.52 -1.80 -10.35
CA ASN A 2 2.73 -0.52 -9.67
C ASN A 2 1.53 -0.14 -8.77
N HIS A 3 1.69 0.89 -7.94
CA HIS A 3 0.66 1.36 -7.01
C HIS A 3 -0.66 1.76 -7.70
N THR A 4 -0.60 2.36 -8.89
CA THR A 4 -1.80 2.79 -9.64
C THR A 4 -2.65 1.58 -10.03
N ALA A 5 -2.04 0.53 -10.57
CA ALA A 5 -2.74 -0.71 -10.91
C ALA A 5 -3.31 -1.41 -9.66
N PHE A 6 -2.61 -1.35 -8.53
CA PHE A 6 -3.11 -1.86 -7.27
C PHE A 6 -4.39 -1.13 -6.81
N PHE A 7 -4.38 0.21 -6.82
CA PHE A 7 -5.56 0.99 -6.46
C PHE A 7 -6.78 0.66 -7.32
N GLU A 8 -6.58 0.47 -8.63
CA GLU A 8 -7.66 0.08 -9.54
C GLU A 8 -8.17 -1.34 -9.26
N GLN A 9 -7.29 -2.30 -8.94
CA GLN A 9 -7.70 -3.66 -8.55
C GLN A 9 -8.53 -3.66 -7.27
N VAL A 10 -8.08 -2.93 -6.22
CA VAL A 10 -8.81 -2.83 -4.95
C VAL A 10 -10.18 -2.18 -5.17
N LYS A 11 -10.26 -1.12 -5.96
CA LYS A 11 -11.52 -0.45 -6.30
C LYS A 11 -12.53 -1.41 -6.95
N LYS A 12 -12.05 -2.25 -7.89
CA LYS A 12 -12.87 -3.26 -8.59
C LYS A 12 -13.20 -4.49 -7.72
N GLY A 13 -12.62 -4.61 -6.53
CA GLY A 13 -12.79 -5.77 -5.67
C GLY A 13 -11.95 -7.00 -6.07
N ASN A 14 -11.02 -6.86 -7.02
CA ASN A 14 -10.12 -7.92 -7.47
C ASN A 14 -8.94 -8.06 -6.50
N ILE A 15 -9.20 -8.57 -5.30
CA ILE A 15 -8.21 -8.64 -4.23
C ILE A 15 -7.61 -10.03 -4.16
N GLN A 16 -6.28 -10.11 -4.21
CA GLN A 16 -5.54 -11.36 -4.11
C GLN A 16 -5.44 -11.82 -2.65
N PRO A 17 -5.16 -13.11 -2.40
CA PRO A 17 -4.96 -13.63 -1.06
C PRO A 17 -3.64 -13.19 -0.42
N VAL A 18 -2.67 -12.71 -1.22
CA VAL A 18 -1.37 -12.26 -0.71
C VAL A 18 -0.85 -11.07 -1.51
N TYR A 19 -0.18 -10.15 -0.80
CA TYR A 19 0.56 -9.04 -1.38
C TYR A 19 1.92 -8.86 -0.70
N LEU A 20 2.91 -8.41 -1.48
CA LEU A 20 4.14 -7.79 -0.97
C LEU A 20 4.10 -6.31 -1.36
N MET A 21 4.04 -5.43 -0.38
CA MET A 21 4.12 -3.98 -0.56
C MET A 21 5.56 -3.53 -0.28
N GLU A 22 6.28 -3.12 -1.35
CA GLU A 22 7.68 -2.69 -1.28
C GLU A 22 7.87 -1.33 -1.96
N GLY A 23 8.96 -0.63 -1.63
CA GLY A 23 9.30 0.67 -2.21
C GLY A 23 9.44 1.75 -1.15
N THR A 24 9.96 2.91 -1.55
CA THR A 24 10.32 4.00 -0.64
C THR A 24 9.22 5.04 -0.48
N GLU A 25 8.15 5.01 -1.30
CA GLU A 25 6.99 5.89 -1.19
C GLU A 25 6.07 5.47 -0.02
N GLU A 26 6.53 5.72 1.20
CA GLU A 26 5.83 5.28 2.42
C GLU A 26 4.41 5.84 2.53
N TYR A 27 4.21 7.10 2.16
CA TYR A 27 2.88 7.72 2.24
C TYR A 27 1.86 7.00 1.33
N ILE A 28 2.21 6.79 0.06
CA ILE A 28 1.33 6.10 -0.90
C ILE A 28 1.12 4.64 -0.50
N LYS A 29 2.17 3.97 0.00
CA LYS A 29 2.10 2.59 0.49
C LYS A 29 1.15 2.44 1.69
N GLN A 30 1.19 3.36 2.65
CA GLN A 30 0.25 3.41 3.77
C GLN A 30 -1.18 3.70 3.31
N GLN A 31 -1.37 4.59 2.34
CA GLN A 31 -2.68 4.86 1.75
C GLN A 31 -3.25 3.62 1.04
N ALA A 32 -2.41 2.88 0.31
CA ALA A 32 -2.81 1.64 -0.35
C ALA A 32 -3.27 0.58 0.67
N LEU A 33 -2.52 0.42 1.77
CA LEU A 33 -2.89 -0.49 2.85
C LEU A 33 -4.23 -0.08 3.50
N ARG A 34 -4.40 1.22 3.81
CA ARG A 34 -5.68 1.72 4.37
C ARG A 34 -6.84 1.46 3.42
N GLN A 35 -6.67 1.71 2.12
CA GLN A 35 -7.73 1.46 1.14
C GLN A 35 -8.07 -0.03 1.05
N LEU A 36 -7.08 -0.92 1.13
CA LEU A 36 -7.29 -2.36 1.18
C LEU A 36 -8.10 -2.74 2.42
N CYS A 37 -7.72 -2.23 3.60
CA CYS A 37 -8.45 -2.45 4.86
C CYS A 37 -9.90 -1.97 4.76
N THR A 38 -10.13 -0.73 4.35
CA THR A 38 -11.48 -0.16 4.18
C THR A 38 -12.33 -0.96 3.18
N LYS A 39 -11.69 -1.56 2.16
CA LYS A 39 -12.42 -2.36 1.17
C LYS A 39 -12.83 -3.73 1.67
N LEU A 40 -12.01 -4.35 2.51
CA LEU A 40 -12.20 -5.73 2.99
C LEU A 40 -12.91 -5.82 4.34
N LEU A 41 -12.72 -4.82 5.20
CA LEU A 41 -13.17 -4.88 6.57
C LEU A 41 -14.45 -4.05 6.77
N PRO A 42 -15.48 -4.60 7.44
CA PRO A 42 -16.67 -3.84 7.79
C PRO A 42 -16.33 -2.72 8.78
N ALA A 43 -16.96 -1.56 8.62
CA ALA A 43 -16.75 -0.42 9.50
C ALA A 43 -17.12 -0.79 10.96
N GLY A 44 -16.21 -0.50 11.89
CA GLY A 44 -16.35 -0.81 13.31
C GLY A 44 -15.96 -2.24 13.71
N LEU A 45 -15.55 -3.09 12.77
CA LEU A 45 -15.09 -4.46 13.02
C LEU A 45 -13.63 -4.67 12.59
N GLU A 46 -12.92 -3.58 12.31
CA GLU A 46 -11.54 -3.63 11.80
C GLU A 46 -10.62 -4.36 12.78
N GLU A 47 -10.69 -4.03 14.06
CA GLU A 47 -9.83 -4.62 15.11
C GLU A 47 -10.04 -6.14 15.27
N LEU A 48 -11.24 -6.65 14.97
CA LEU A 48 -11.54 -8.08 15.07
C LEU A 48 -11.03 -8.86 13.84
N ASN A 49 -10.81 -8.17 12.72
CA ASN A 49 -10.47 -8.78 11.44
C ASN A 49 -9.08 -8.37 10.92
N LEU A 50 -8.36 -7.55 11.67
CA LEU A 50 -7.00 -7.11 11.35
C LEU A 50 -6.01 -7.64 12.39
N THR A 51 -4.95 -8.29 11.92
CA THR A 51 -3.81 -8.68 12.76
C THR A 51 -2.54 -8.07 12.16
N ASP A 52 -1.77 -7.35 12.97
CA ASP A 52 -0.50 -6.71 12.56
C ASP A 52 0.64 -7.36 13.36
N LEU A 53 1.56 -8.02 12.67
CA LEU A 53 2.66 -8.78 13.25
C LEU A 53 4.00 -8.25 12.72
N THR A 54 5.01 -8.19 13.59
CA THR A 54 6.37 -7.80 13.21
C THR A 54 7.28 -9.01 13.24
N ASP A 55 7.81 -9.39 12.06
CA ASP A 55 8.70 -10.55 11.85
C ASP A 55 8.25 -11.82 12.61
N PRO A 56 6.97 -12.26 12.46
CA PRO A 56 6.46 -13.40 13.22
C PRO A 56 7.15 -14.70 12.83
N GLU A 57 7.13 -15.69 13.73
CA GLU A 57 7.41 -17.08 13.37
C GLU A 57 6.30 -17.64 12.46
N ALA A 58 6.60 -18.73 11.74
CA ALA A 58 5.67 -19.30 10.75
C ALA A 58 4.33 -19.67 11.38
N ASP A 59 4.35 -20.33 12.54
CA ASP A 59 3.14 -20.77 13.25
C ASP A 59 2.23 -19.58 13.63
N ALA A 60 2.82 -18.47 14.08
CA ALA A 60 2.06 -17.27 14.44
C ALA A 60 1.39 -16.61 13.21
N LEU A 61 2.10 -16.56 12.08
CA LEU A 61 1.54 -16.07 10.81
C LEU A 61 0.40 -16.97 10.36
N ILE A 62 0.62 -18.29 10.33
CA ILE A 62 -0.36 -19.28 9.89
C ILE A 62 -1.60 -19.22 10.78
N ALA A 63 -1.43 -19.27 12.10
CA ALA A 63 -2.55 -19.19 13.05
C ALA A 63 -3.38 -17.90 12.87
N ALA A 64 -2.71 -16.76 12.65
CA ALA A 64 -3.39 -15.50 12.40
C ALA A 64 -4.21 -15.53 11.10
N ALA A 65 -3.69 -16.14 10.04
CA ALA A 65 -4.36 -16.18 8.74
C ALA A 65 -5.44 -17.28 8.66
N GLU A 66 -5.31 -18.39 9.41
CA GLU A 66 -6.31 -19.45 9.50
C GLU A 66 -7.48 -19.11 10.43
N THR A 67 -7.34 -18.11 11.29
CA THR A 67 -8.45 -17.61 12.12
C THR A 67 -9.56 -17.10 11.21
N LEU A 68 -10.79 -17.59 11.39
CA LEU A 68 -11.93 -17.16 10.59
C LEU A 68 -12.25 -15.68 10.81
N PRO A 69 -12.66 -14.95 9.76
CA PRO A 69 -13.10 -13.56 9.91
C PRO A 69 -14.39 -13.49 10.72
N PHE A 70 -14.52 -12.42 11.52
CA PHE A 70 -15.71 -12.17 12.33
C PHE A 70 -16.65 -11.21 11.59
N MET A 71 -17.82 -11.71 11.18
CA MET A 71 -18.84 -10.93 10.46
C MET A 71 -18.28 -10.17 9.24
N ALA A 72 -17.30 -10.75 8.55
CA ALA A 72 -16.66 -10.22 7.36
C ALA A 72 -16.34 -11.36 6.39
N ASP A 73 -16.20 -11.07 5.10
CA ASP A 73 -15.82 -12.07 4.10
C ASP A 73 -14.34 -12.49 4.24
N ARG A 74 -13.50 -11.57 4.68
CA ARG A 74 -12.06 -11.77 4.81
C ARG A 74 -11.50 -11.07 6.04
N ARG A 75 -10.38 -11.63 6.54
CA ARG A 75 -9.50 -10.95 7.48
C ARG A 75 -8.23 -10.50 6.80
N ILE A 76 -7.53 -9.55 7.40
CA ILE A 76 -6.23 -9.06 6.93
C ILE A 76 -5.17 -9.41 7.98
N VAL A 77 -4.06 -9.98 7.51
CA VAL A 77 -2.86 -10.19 8.33
C VAL A 77 -1.71 -9.40 7.71
N ILE A 78 -1.24 -8.39 8.41
CA ILE A 78 -0.10 -7.55 8.01
C ILE A 78 1.15 -8.10 8.66
N ILE A 79 2.18 -8.37 7.85
CA ILE A 79 3.49 -8.81 8.30
C ILE A 79 4.50 -7.71 8.04
N ARG A 80 4.95 -7.05 9.11
CA ARG A 80 5.95 -6.00 9.02
C ARG A 80 7.35 -6.56 9.19
N GLU A 81 8.31 -5.96 8.50
CA GLU A 81 9.76 -6.24 8.63
C GLU A 81 10.16 -7.71 8.53
N CYS A 82 9.44 -8.48 7.71
CA CYS A 82 9.71 -9.91 7.52
C CYS A 82 11.18 -10.16 7.15
N SER A 83 11.93 -10.84 8.01
CA SER A 83 13.35 -11.14 7.83
C SER A 83 13.65 -11.96 6.58
N LEU A 84 12.68 -12.75 6.11
CA LEU A 84 12.76 -13.51 4.86
C LEU A 84 12.69 -12.65 3.60
N LEU A 85 12.42 -11.36 3.72
CA LEU A 85 12.32 -10.40 2.61
C LEU A 85 13.33 -9.26 2.72
N THR A 86 14.06 -9.14 3.85
CA THR A 86 15.03 -8.06 4.07
C THR A 86 16.47 -8.51 3.81
N ALA A 87 17.29 -7.60 3.22
CA ALA A 87 18.71 -7.86 3.00
C ALA A 87 19.50 -7.87 4.32
N GLY A 88 20.57 -8.67 4.39
CA GLY A 88 21.59 -8.59 5.45
C GLY A 88 21.24 -9.20 6.79
N LYS A 89 20.07 -9.74 7.01
CA LYS A 89 19.79 -10.56 8.22
C LYS A 89 20.34 -11.98 8.07
N LYS A 90 20.89 -12.50 9.19
CA LYS A 90 21.55 -13.81 9.37
C LYS A 90 20.88 -14.96 8.60
N ALA A 91 21.64 -16.06 8.46
CA ALA A 91 21.18 -17.31 7.83
C ALA A 91 19.67 -17.49 7.98
N GLU A 92 18.97 -17.58 6.86
CA GLU A 92 17.54 -17.85 6.86
C GLU A 92 17.29 -19.04 7.76
N ASN A 93 16.35 -18.91 8.68
CA ASN A 93 15.77 -20.11 9.28
C ASN A 93 15.07 -20.83 8.12
N GLU A 94 15.74 -21.86 7.58
CA GLU A 94 15.26 -22.59 6.40
C GLU A 94 13.90 -23.22 6.65
N ASP A 95 13.64 -23.65 7.89
CA ASP A 95 12.35 -24.22 8.29
C ASP A 95 11.24 -23.16 8.26
N LYS A 96 11.50 -21.98 8.83
CA LYS A 96 10.56 -20.84 8.76
C LYS A 96 10.27 -20.44 7.32
N ALA A 97 11.32 -20.36 6.49
CA ALA A 97 11.19 -19.99 5.08
C ALA A 97 10.38 -21.02 4.29
N ALA A 98 10.62 -22.32 4.54
CA ALA A 98 9.87 -23.40 3.88
C ALA A 98 8.39 -23.41 4.28
N GLN A 99 8.10 -23.32 5.57
CA GLN A 99 6.74 -23.30 6.10
C GLN A 99 5.92 -22.10 5.56
N ILE A 100 6.50 -20.90 5.59
CA ILE A 100 5.82 -19.70 5.06
C ILE A 100 5.64 -19.79 3.55
N ALA A 101 6.62 -20.29 2.80
CA ALA A 101 6.49 -20.47 1.36
C ALA A 101 5.40 -21.48 1.00
N GLU A 102 5.33 -22.61 1.70
CA GLU A 102 4.25 -23.61 1.53
C GLU A 102 2.89 -22.98 1.85
N TYR A 103 2.79 -22.24 2.95
CA TYR A 103 1.55 -21.61 3.35
C TYR A 103 1.05 -20.57 2.34
N VAL A 104 1.95 -19.78 1.78
CA VAL A 104 1.62 -18.78 0.73
C VAL A 104 0.99 -19.42 -0.51
N GLU A 105 1.25 -20.70 -0.79
CA GLU A 105 0.59 -21.43 -1.89
C GLU A 105 -0.87 -21.75 -1.59
N ARG A 106 -1.26 -21.90 -0.32
CA ARG A 106 -2.55 -22.39 0.14
C ARG A 106 -3.33 -21.42 1.05
N ILE A 107 -2.99 -20.14 1.08
CA ILE A 107 -3.73 -19.11 1.86
C ILE A 107 -5.24 -19.24 1.54
N PRO A 108 -6.10 -19.37 2.57
CA PRO A 108 -7.53 -19.52 2.36
C PRO A 108 -8.16 -18.26 1.76
N PRO A 109 -9.26 -18.38 0.99
CA PRO A 109 -9.93 -17.23 0.38
C PRO A 109 -10.51 -16.25 1.42
N THR A 110 -10.63 -16.69 2.67
CA THR A 110 -11.07 -15.88 3.82
C THR A 110 -9.96 -15.02 4.45
N ALA A 111 -8.72 -15.11 3.95
CA ALA A 111 -7.60 -14.32 4.40
C ALA A 111 -6.98 -13.47 3.28
N CYS A 112 -6.39 -12.35 3.67
CA CYS A 112 -5.51 -11.53 2.84
C CYS A 112 -4.23 -11.24 3.64
N VAL A 113 -3.12 -11.84 3.25
CA VAL A 113 -1.81 -11.63 3.90
C VAL A 113 -1.05 -10.55 3.18
N VAL A 114 -0.56 -9.55 3.90
CA VAL A 114 0.19 -8.41 3.35
C VAL A 114 1.56 -8.35 3.99
N PHE A 115 2.59 -8.71 3.22
CA PHE A 115 3.97 -8.43 3.60
C PHE A 115 4.25 -6.95 3.33
N PHE A 116 4.45 -6.18 4.38
CA PHE A 116 4.72 -4.75 4.31
C PHE A 116 6.16 -4.48 4.72
N VAL A 117 7.03 -4.20 3.75
CA VAL A 117 8.45 -3.98 3.99
C VAL A 117 8.85 -2.52 3.83
N LYS A 118 9.82 -2.07 4.63
CA LYS A 118 10.41 -0.75 4.49
C LYS A 118 11.41 -0.76 3.33
N GLY A 119 11.22 0.11 2.35
CA GLY A 119 12.05 0.13 1.14
C GLY A 119 11.83 -1.09 0.25
N LYS A 120 12.86 -1.51 -0.46
CA LYS A 120 12.83 -2.66 -1.38
C LYS A 120 13.13 -3.97 -0.66
N ALA A 121 12.39 -5.01 -0.99
CA ALA A 121 12.68 -6.37 -0.57
C ALA A 121 13.91 -6.95 -1.32
N ASP A 122 14.56 -7.94 -0.72
CA ASP A 122 15.69 -8.63 -1.36
C ASP A 122 15.17 -9.64 -2.41
N GLY A 123 15.31 -9.27 -3.68
CA GLY A 123 14.86 -10.08 -4.82
C GLY A 123 15.52 -11.46 -4.97
N ARG A 124 16.59 -11.75 -4.19
CA ARG A 124 17.30 -13.04 -4.19
C ARG A 124 16.62 -14.07 -3.28
N LYS A 125 15.74 -13.62 -2.40
CA LYS A 125 15.07 -14.46 -1.43
C LYS A 125 14.03 -15.38 -2.07
N LYS A 126 13.91 -16.63 -1.56
CA LYS A 126 12.95 -17.62 -2.07
C LYS A 126 11.51 -17.12 -1.99
N LEU A 127 11.15 -16.51 -0.86
CA LEU A 127 9.80 -15.93 -0.65
C LEU A 127 9.51 -14.82 -1.67
N TYR A 128 10.47 -13.93 -1.96
CA TYR A 128 10.32 -12.91 -2.99
C TYR A 128 10.03 -13.51 -4.37
N THR A 129 10.81 -14.53 -4.76
CA THR A 129 10.64 -15.23 -6.05
C THR A 129 9.25 -15.86 -6.16
N LEU A 130 8.74 -16.46 -5.07
CA LEU A 130 7.40 -17.02 -5.01
C LEU A 130 6.32 -15.94 -5.17
N LEU A 131 6.41 -14.84 -4.41
CA LEU A 131 5.47 -13.72 -4.49
C LEU A 131 5.48 -13.05 -5.89
N LYS A 132 6.66 -12.99 -6.52
CA LYS A 132 6.79 -12.51 -7.91
C LYS A 132 6.07 -13.43 -8.89
N LYS A 133 6.23 -14.74 -8.76
CA LYS A 133 5.53 -15.74 -9.60
C LYS A 133 4.00 -15.64 -9.46
N LYS A 134 3.51 -15.30 -8.28
CA LYS A 134 2.08 -15.06 -8.01
C LYS A 134 1.58 -13.68 -8.47
N ASN A 135 2.43 -12.82 -9.05
CA ASN A 135 2.13 -11.41 -9.35
C ASN A 135 1.64 -10.61 -8.14
N ALA A 136 2.06 -11.00 -6.94
CA ALA A 136 1.64 -10.43 -5.67
C ALA A 136 2.44 -9.18 -5.26
N ILE A 137 3.50 -8.81 -6.00
CA ILE A 137 4.36 -7.68 -5.66
C ILE A 137 3.75 -6.37 -6.14
N VAL A 138 3.58 -5.43 -5.21
CA VAL A 138 3.16 -4.05 -5.47
C VAL A 138 4.34 -3.12 -5.20
N ASP A 139 4.77 -2.42 -6.25
CA ASP A 139 5.91 -1.51 -6.20
C ASP A 139 5.45 -0.07 -5.91
N PHE A 140 5.98 0.48 -4.83
CA PHE A 140 5.81 1.87 -4.39
C PHE A 140 7.14 2.62 -4.55
N SER A 141 7.75 2.55 -5.72
CA SER A 141 8.91 3.38 -6.09
C SER A 141 8.49 4.85 -6.20
N PRO A 142 9.45 5.79 -6.05
CA PRO A 142 9.19 7.21 -6.21
C PRO A 142 8.46 7.52 -7.53
N MET A 143 7.42 8.34 -7.43
CA MET A 143 6.69 8.80 -8.59
C MET A 143 7.53 9.77 -9.44
N SER A 144 7.36 9.72 -10.75
CA SER A 144 7.84 10.77 -11.66
C SER A 144 7.06 12.06 -11.46
N ASP A 145 7.57 13.18 -11.98
CA ASP A 145 6.88 14.47 -11.91
C ASP A 145 5.48 14.39 -12.52
N ALA A 146 5.35 13.72 -13.67
CA ALA A 146 4.07 13.51 -14.34
C ALA A 146 3.09 12.68 -13.49
N GLU A 147 3.56 11.61 -12.83
CA GLU A 147 2.74 10.80 -11.92
C GLU A 147 2.32 11.59 -10.68
N CYS A 148 3.21 12.43 -10.13
CA CYS A 148 2.89 13.35 -9.03
C CYS A 148 1.82 14.37 -9.45
N ALA A 149 1.96 14.98 -10.63
CA ALA A 149 0.99 15.95 -11.14
C ALA A 149 -0.40 15.30 -11.36
N ASP A 150 -0.44 14.13 -11.96
CA ASP A 150 -1.69 13.36 -12.12
C ASP A 150 -2.31 12.93 -10.78
N TRP A 151 -1.48 12.54 -9.82
CA TRP A 151 -1.94 12.22 -8.48
C TRP A 151 -2.49 13.46 -7.75
N ALA A 152 -1.82 14.60 -7.88
CA ALA A 152 -2.26 15.88 -7.31
C ALA A 152 -3.62 16.30 -7.87
N ARG A 153 -3.80 16.26 -9.18
CA ARG A 153 -5.10 16.57 -9.83
C ARG A 153 -6.23 15.69 -9.32
N ARG A 154 -6.01 14.37 -9.26
CA ARG A 154 -7.02 13.42 -8.75
C ARG A 154 -7.32 13.65 -7.27
N THR A 155 -6.32 14.02 -6.49
CA THR A 155 -6.47 14.30 -5.05
C THR A 155 -7.25 15.59 -4.83
N MET A 156 -6.93 16.67 -5.54
CA MET A 156 -7.68 17.93 -5.49
C MET A 156 -9.12 17.77 -5.97
N ALA A 157 -9.36 16.98 -7.02
CA ALA A 157 -10.72 16.69 -7.49
C ALA A 157 -11.58 16.00 -6.42
N ARG A 158 -11.00 15.10 -5.60
CA ARG A 158 -11.71 14.49 -4.45
C ARG A 158 -12.04 15.50 -3.35
N MET A 159 -11.31 16.61 -3.26
CA MET A 159 -11.57 17.73 -2.36
C MET A 159 -12.51 18.78 -2.97
N GLY A 160 -13.12 18.50 -4.14
CA GLY A 160 -14.00 19.43 -4.85
C GLY A 160 -13.26 20.55 -5.58
N LYS A 161 -11.95 20.43 -5.78
CA LYS A 161 -11.10 21.44 -6.43
C LYS A 161 -10.63 20.96 -7.80
N GLN A 162 -10.69 21.82 -8.80
CA GLN A 162 -10.24 21.55 -10.16
C GLN A 162 -8.87 22.21 -10.39
N MET A 163 -7.95 21.44 -10.98
CA MET A 163 -6.59 21.87 -11.26
C MET A 163 -6.24 21.50 -12.70
N THR A 164 -5.71 22.45 -13.48
CA THR A 164 -5.23 22.17 -14.83
C THR A 164 -3.95 21.33 -14.77
N PRO A 165 -3.56 20.63 -15.85
CA PRO A 165 -2.26 19.94 -15.90
C PRO A 165 -1.11 20.89 -15.59
N ARG A 166 -1.09 22.08 -16.19
CA ARG A 166 -0.04 23.08 -16.00
C ARG A 166 0.04 23.57 -14.54
N THR A 167 -1.11 23.79 -13.89
CA THR A 167 -1.16 24.16 -12.47
C THR A 167 -0.61 23.04 -11.58
N ALA A 168 -0.90 21.78 -11.92
CA ALA A 168 -0.38 20.64 -11.20
C ALA A 168 1.15 20.47 -11.38
N ASP A 169 1.65 20.67 -12.60
CA ASP A 169 3.09 20.67 -12.89
C ASP A 169 3.80 21.76 -12.07
N LYS A 170 3.22 22.97 -11.97
CA LYS A 170 3.75 24.05 -11.15
C LYS A 170 3.77 23.66 -9.67
N LEU A 171 2.71 23.06 -9.15
CA LEU A 171 2.67 22.59 -7.77
C LEU A 171 3.79 21.57 -7.48
N VAL A 172 3.97 20.58 -8.35
CA VAL A 172 5.03 19.58 -8.21
C VAL A 172 6.41 20.22 -8.32
N PHE A 173 6.60 21.17 -9.23
CA PHE A 173 7.85 21.91 -9.36
C PHE A 173 8.19 22.71 -8.07
N THR A 174 7.19 23.33 -7.45
CA THR A 174 7.37 24.18 -6.25
C THR A 174 7.58 23.35 -4.98
N VAL A 175 6.81 22.27 -4.79
CA VAL A 175 6.81 21.46 -3.57
C VAL A 175 7.80 20.30 -3.63
N GLY A 176 8.07 19.80 -4.84
CA GLY A 176 8.82 18.57 -5.05
C GLY A 176 7.93 17.33 -5.15
N ARG A 177 8.55 16.13 -5.16
CA ARG A 177 7.87 14.84 -5.40
C ARG A 177 7.50 14.08 -4.13
N ASP A 178 7.75 14.63 -2.96
CA ASP A 178 7.35 13.98 -1.71
C ASP A 178 5.82 13.99 -1.59
N ALA A 179 5.23 12.81 -1.64
CA ALA A 179 3.77 12.66 -1.65
C ALA A 179 3.10 13.13 -0.35
N ALA A 180 3.80 13.05 0.79
CA ALA A 180 3.30 13.54 2.06
C ALA A 180 3.27 15.07 2.10
N LEU A 181 4.34 15.71 1.64
CA LEU A 181 4.42 17.18 1.51
C LEU A 181 3.40 17.68 0.49
N LEU A 182 3.35 17.08 -0.69
CA LEU A 182 2.34 17.44 -1.71
C LEU A 182 0.92 17.36 -1.15
N LYS A 183 0.62 16.30 -0.36
CA LYS A 183 -0.70 16.15 0.25
C LYS A 183 -1.00 17.26 1.24
N GLN A 184 -0.04 17.63 2.06
CA GLN A 184 -0.18 18.73 3.03
C GLN A 184 -0.41 20.07 2.33
N GLU A 185 0.35 20.37 1.26
CA GLU A 185 0.17 21.60 0.48
C GLU A 185 -1.19 21.63 -0.22
N MET A 186 -1.64 20.51 -0.78
CA MET A 186 -2.97 20.42 -1.37
C MET A 186 -4.09 20.64 -0.34
N GLU A 187 -3.95 20.15 0.88
CA GLU A 187 -4.92 20.40 1.96
C GLU A 187 -4.97 21.88 2.34
N LYS A 188 -3.81 22.54 2.45
CA LYS A 188 -3.74 23.98 2.68
C LYS A 188 -4.38 24.78 1.54
N LEU A 189 -4.07 24.43 0.29
CA LEU A 189 -4.68 25.06 -0.88
C LEU A 189 -6.20 24.89 -0.90
N ALA A 190 -6.70 23.68 -0.63
CA ALA A 190 -8.13 23.41 -0.60
C ALA A 190 -8.85 24.23 0.48
N ALA A 191 -8.23 24.37 1.65
CA ALA A 191 -8.74 25.20 2.75
C ALA A 191 -8.71 26.71 2.39
N TYR A 192 -7.61 27.19 1.82
CA TYR A 192 -7.45 28.58 1.38
C TYR A 192 -8.48 28.99 0.33
N LEU A 193 -8.77 28.10 -0.61
CA LEU A 193 -9.73 28.35 -1.68
C LEU A 193 -11.20 28.39 -1.19
N ALA A 194 -11.47 27.88 0.00
CA ALA A 194 -12.82 27.80 0.57
C ALA A 194 -13.85 27.25 -0.47
N ASP A 195 -14.82 28.05 -0.90
CA ASP A 195 -15.84 27.64 -1.86
C ASP A 195 -15.41 27.77 -3.33
N ARG A 196 -14.27 28.38 -3.61
CA ARG A 196 -13.75 28.52 -4.98
C ARG A 196 -13.31 27.16 -5.53
N PRO A 197 -13.89 26.66 -6.64
CA PRO A 197 -13.61 25.32 -7.14
C PRO A 197 -12.29 25.22 -7.92
N GLU A 198 -11.81 26.32 -8.50
CA GLU A 198 -10.65 26.33 -9.39
C GLU A 198 -9.37 26.73 -8.67
N VAL A 199 -8.31 25.97 -8.92
CA VAL A 199 -6.93 26.26 -8.49
C VAL A 199 -6.19 26.89 -9.66
N THR A 200 -5.66 28.10 -9.45
CA THR A 200 -4.85 28.81 -10.45
C THR A 200 -3.37 28.73 -10.13
N GLU A 201 -2.51 29.08 -11.10
CA GLU A 201 -1.06 29.15 -10.87
C GLU A 201 -0.67 30.21 -9.82
N ALA A 202 -1.47 31.28 -9.69
CA ALA A 202 -1.24 32.33 -8.68
C ALA A 202 -1.54 31.88 -7.24
N ASP A 203 -2.33 30.82 -7.07
CA ASP A 203 -2.61 30.25 -5.75
C ASP A 203 -1.45 29.40 -5.21
N ILE A 204 -0.47 29.07 -6.06
CA ILE A 204 0.70 28.23 -5.72
C ILE A 204 1.92 29.10 -5.36
N ASP A 205 1.95 30.38 -5.77
CA ASP A 205 2.99 31.34 -5.45
C ASP A 205 2.88 31.83 -3.99
#